data_245642c3ef1f783e6b15b7384b918a2d
#
_entry.id   245642c3ef1f783e6b15b7384b918a2d
#
_cell.length_a   1.000
_cell.length_b   1.000
_cell.length_c   1.000
_cell.angle_alpha   90.00
_cell.angle_beta   90.00
_cell.angle_gamma   90.00
#
_symmetry.space_group_name_H-M   'P 1'
#
loop_
_entity.id
_entity.type
_entity.pdbx_description
1 polymer ?
#
loop_
_entity_poly.entity_id
_entity_poly.type
_entity_poly.pdbx_seq_one_letter_code
_entity_poly.pdbx_strand_id
1 'polypeptide(L)'
;MHLLLHGIDNARIEHGDALRSPHLVERGRLMRFDIVVGQLPFGRDEWRRDAAESDRFNRFWRGVPPKDRGDYAFISHMIETAVEARGRVGVIVPHGVLFRSGAEGRIRTQLIEDNLLDLVLGLPPSLLHHTPIPTAVLVFDKSRPRRPQPCTGDTPHATRASGGVLFIDASEDFEYGSPRNQLTEEQLSRIVRTYHNYQHVDRFARVVTAQELINNDCNLSIARYIDAHEHQSDVDPATLERDIATLETELARVRREMAQCLTALSDHTQR
;
A
#
# COMPACT_ATOMS: atom_id res chain seq x y z
N MET A 1 19.67 2.64 -21.96
CA MET A 1 19.09 3.76 -22.74
C MET A 1 18.32 4.73 -21.82
N HIS A 2 17.28 4.30 -21.10
CA HIS A 2 16.46 5.21 -20.28
C HIS A 2 17.27 6.01 -19.24
N LEU A 3 18.14 5.36 -18.46
CA LEU A 3 18.99 6.05 -17.47
C LEU A 3 19.92 7.08 -18.11
N LEU A 4 20.49 6.79 -19.29
CA LEU A 4 21.33 7.73 -20.01
C LEU A 4 20.56 8.99 -20.45
N LEU A 5 19.28 8.84 -20.83
CA LEU A 5 18.42 9.97 -21.18
C LEU A 5 18.15 10.91 -20.00
N HIS A 6 18.28 10.39 -18.78
CA HIS A 6 18.17 11.14 -17.52
C HIS A 6 19.54 11.55 -16.95
N GLY A 7 20.63 11.49 -17.75
CA GLY A 7 21.96 11.91 -17.33
C GLY A 7 22.66 10.97 -16.36
N ILE A 8 22.18 9.72 -16.23
CA ILE A 8 22.77 8.68 -15.35
C ILE A 8 23.61 7.76 -16.22
N ASP A 9 24.91 7.95 -16.23
CA ASP A 9 25.87 7.24 -17.07
C ASP A 9 26.69 6.16 -16.34
N ASN A 10 26.70 6.19 -15.00
CA ASN A 10 27.48 5.30 -14.14
C ASN A 10 26.65 4.22 -13.44
N ALA A 11 25.43 3.95 -13.91
CA ALA A 11 24.56 2.95 -13.30
C ALA A 11 25.05 1.52 -13.57
N ARG A 12 25.14 0.72 -12.53
CA ARG A 12 25.31 -0.74 -12.65
C ARG A 12 23.95 -1.38 -12.85
N ILE A 13 23.76 -2.05 -13.99
CA ILE A 13 22.51 -2.73 -14.35
C ILE A 13 22.78 -4.23 -14.40
N GLU A 14 22.05 -5.00 -13.61
CA GLU A 14 22.11 -6.45 -13.59
C GLU A 14 20.76 -7.03 -14.01
N HIS A 15 20.78 -7.97 -14.94
CA HIS A 15 19.62 -8.72 -15.37
C HIS A 15 19.60 -10.09 -14.72
N GLY A 16 18.56 -10.43 -13.98
CA GLY A 16 18.44 -11.72 -13.31
C GLY A 16 17.28 -11.78 -12.30
N ASP A 17 17.13 -12.94 -11.69
CA ASP A 17 16.20 -13.16 -10.60
C ASP A 17 16.88 -12.79 -9.26
N ALA A 18 16.50 -11.64 -8.71
CA ALA A 18 17.07 -11.11 -7.47
C ALA A 18 16.80 -12.00 -6.24
N LEU A 19 15.73 -12.79 -6.26
CA LEU A 19 15.42 -13.70 -5.16
C LEU A 19 16.23 -15.00 -5.25
N ARG A 20 16.31 -15.58 -6.44
CA ARG A 20 16.95 -16.87 -6.67
C ARG A 20 18.46 -16.77 -6.80
N SER A 21 18.94 -15.79 -7.53
CA SER A 21 20.35 -15.59 -7.83
C SER A 21 20.70 -14.12 -7.91
N PRO A 22 20.78 -13.42 -6.76
CA PRO A 22 21.12 -12.01 -6.75
C PRO A 22 22.52 -11.77 -7.34
N HIS A 23 22.62 -10.84 -8.30
CA HIS A 23 23.87 -10.51 -8.98
C HIS A 23 24.62 -9.34 -8.31
N LEU A 24 23.89 -8.47 -7.57
CA LEU A 24 24.52 -7.39 -6.82
C LEU A 24 25.15 -7.92 -5.53
N VAL A 25 26.25 -8.66 -5.73
CA VAL A 25 27.02 -9.33 -4.68
C VAL A 25 28.48 -8.89 -4.76
N GLU A 26 29.07 -8.59 -3.62
CA GLU A 26 30.47 -8.26 -3.48
C GLU A 26 31.11 -9.10 -2.37
N ARG A 27 32.25 -9.77 -2.65
CA ARG A 27 32.96 -10.63 -1.72
C ARG A 27 32.07 -11.67 -1.02
N GLY A 28 31.11 -12.23 -1.76
CA GLY A 28 30.17 -13.24 -1.24
C GLY A 28 29.03 -12.71 -0.38
N ARG A 29 28.86 -11.40 -0.25
CA ARG A 29 27.78 -10.73 0.49
C ARG A 29 26.94 -9.89 -0.43
N LEU A 30 25.67 -9.71 -0.09
CA LEU A 30 24.80 -8.76 -0.80
C LEU A 30 25.38 -7.34 -0.70
N MET A 31 25.44 -6.65 -1.83
CA MET A 31 25.71 -5.22 -1.82
C MET A 31 24.61 -4.50 -1.03
N ARG A 32 25.01 -3.43 -0.35
CA ARG A 32 24.09 -2.63 0.48
C ARG A 32 24.04 -1.19 0.00
N PHE A 33 22.84 -0.62 0.06
CA PHE A 33 22.53 0.68 -0.48
C PHE A 33 21.87 1.55 0.60
N ASP A 34 22.09 2.86 0.54
CA ASP A 34 21.47 3.81 1.46
C ASP A 34 19.96 3.93 1.20
N ILE A 35 19.55 3.82 -0.07
CA ILE A 35 18.14 3.87 -0.48
C ILE A 35 17.88 2.69 -1.41
N VAL A 36 16.85 1.91 -1.10
CA VAL A 36 16.36 0.81 -1.92
C VAL A 36 14.91 1.08 -2.27
N VAL A 37 14.58 1.14 -3.55
CA VAL A 37 13.21 1.36 -4.00
C VAL A 37 12.79 0.31 -5.00
N GLY A 38 11.51 -0.04 -5.00
CA GLY A 38 10.99 -1.03 -5.94
C GLY A 38 9.49 -1.05 -6.06
N GLN A 39 9.04 -1.40 -7.26
CA GLN A 39 7.68 -1.83 -7.51
C GLN A 39 7.73 -3.34 -7.73
N LEU A 40 7.02 -4.08 -6.87
CA LEU A 40 7.04 -5.55 -6.93
C LEU A 40 6.24 -6.05 -8.15
N PRO A 41 6.63 -7.19 -8.73
CA PRO A 41 5.76 -7.90 -9.65
C PRO A 41 4.61 -8.54 -8.86
N PHE A 42 3.40 -7.97 -8.94
CA PHE A 42 2.24 -8.44 -8.18
C PHE A 42 1.84 -9.87 -8.56
N GLY A 43 1.50 -10.67 -7.54
CA GLY A 43 0.92 -12.01 -7.74
C GLY A 43 1.86 -13.04 -8.34
N ARG A 44 3.15 -12.95 -8.11
CA ARG A 44 4.06 -14.01 -8.52
C ARG A 44 3.89 -15.26 -7.67
N ASP A 45 3.25 -16.27 -8.27
CA ASP A 45 2.93 -17.55 -7.64
C ASP A 45 4.16 -18.49 -7.52
N GLU A 46 5.26 -18.20 -8.21
CA GLU A 46 6.44 -19.06 -8.27
C GLU A 46 7.75 -18.33 -7.93
N TRP A 47 7.84 -17.82 -6.72
CA TRP A 47 9.10 -17.18 -6.28
C TRP A 47 10.17 -18.16 -5.74
N ARG A 48 9.90 -19.49 -5.82
CA ARG A 48 10.81 -20.58 -5.42
C ARG A 48 11.13 -20.60 -3.91
N ARG A 49 10.12 -20.83 -3.10
CA ARG A 49 10.23 -20.99 -1.65
C ARG A 49 11.26 -22.02 -1.20
N ASP A 50 11.44 -23.09 -1.96
CA ASP A 50 12.45 -24.13 -1.73
C ASP A 50 13.89 -23.58 -1.62
N ALA A 51 14.20 -22.49 -2.34
CA ALA A 51 15.50 -21.82 -2.22
C ALA A 51 15.61 -20.92 -0.98
N ALA A 52 14.50 -20.56 -0.35
CA ALA A 52 14.51 -19.69 0.83
C ALA A 52 14.97 -20.38 2.10
N GLU A 53 14.72 -21.68 2.24
CA GLU A 53 15.14 -22.46 3.41
C GLU A 53 16.66 -22.63 3.47
N SER A 54 17.34 -22.58 2.31
CA SER A 54 18.80 -22.66 2.16
C SER A 54 19.44 -21.34 1.71
N ASP A 55 18.78 -20.20 1.99
CA ASP A 55 19.27 -18.90 1.54
C ASP A 55 20.60 -18.52 2.18
N ARG A 56 21.69 -18.55 1.40
CA ARG A 56 23.05 -18.24 1.85
C ARG A 56 23.24 -16.83 2.41
N PHE A 57 22.29 -15.93 2.14
CA PHE A 57 22.30 -14.54 2.60
C PHE A 57 21.43 -14.30 3.84
N ASN A 58 20.75 -15.36 4.31
CA ASN A 58 19.85 -15.32 5.48
C ASN A 58 18.79 -14.21 5.40
N ARG A 59 18.24 -13.94 4.18
CA ARG A 59 17.26 -12.87 3.96
C ARG A 59 15.91 -13.14 4.59
N PHE A 60 15.57 -14.41 4.78
CA PHE A 60 14.25 -14.87 5.24
C PHE A 60 14.21 -15.27 6.72
N TRP A 61 15.14 -14.76 7.52
CA TRP A 61 15.23 -15.12 8.94
C TRP A 61 14.00 -14.67 9.77
N ARG A 62 13.25 -13.65 9.30
CA ARG A 62 11.97 -13.25 9.89
C ARG A 62 10.82 -14.18 9.54
N GLY A 63 11.01 -15.06 8.61
CA GLY A 63 10.02 -16.03 8.14
C GLY A 63 10.08 -16.22 6.63
N VAL A 64 9.68 -17.40 6.20
CA VAL A 64 9.60 -17.76 4.77
C VAL A 64 8.16 -17.47 4.29
N PRO A 65 7.99 -16.62 3.28
CA PRO A 65 6.69 -16.30 2.72
C PRO A 65 5.99 -17.54 2.11
N PRO A 66 4.65 -17.48 1.87
CA PRO A 66 3.91 -18.56 1.22
C PRO A 66 4.46 -18.86 -0.18
N LYS A 67 4.27 -20.10 -0.65
CA LYS A 67 4.77 -20.55 -1.97
C LYS A 67 4.13 -19.77 -3.12
N ASP A 68 2.87 -19.44 -2.99
CA ASP A 68 2.00 -18.79 -3.98
C ASP A 68 2.05 -17.26 -3.93
N ARG A 69 2.88 -16.65 -3.06
CA ARG A 69 2.94 -15.20 -2.87
C ARG A 69 4.33 -14.74 -2.46
N GLY A 70 5.02 -14.13 -3.40
CA GLY A 70 6.40 -13.67 -3.24
C GLY A 70 6.57 -12.25 -2.70
N ASP A 71 5.49 -11.51 -2.40
CA ASP A 71 5.57 -10.09 -2.03
C ASP A 71 6.57 -9.86 -0.88
N TYR A 72 6.41 -10.60 0.23
CA TYR A 72 7.33 -10.49 1.36
C TYR A 72 8.72 -11.08 1.12
N ALA A 73 8.91 -11.90 0.08
CA ALA A 73 10.25 -12.34 -0.30
C ALA A 73 11.06 -11.17 -0.90
N PHE A 74 10.43 -10.39 -1.77
CA PHE A 74 11.05 -9.17 -2.29
C PHE A 74 11.26 -8.13 -1.20
N ILE A 75 10.27 -7.88 -0.33
CA ILE A 75 10.42 -6.95 0.79
C ILE A 75 11.59 -7.34 1.69
N SER A 76 11.71 -8.62 2.06
CA SER A 76 12.82 -9.13 2.87
C SER A 76 14.16 -8.93 2.17
N HIS A 77 14.24 -9.23 0.86
CA HIS A 77 15.46 -9.00 0.07
C HIS A 77 15.83 -7.51 0.06
N MET A 78 14.88 -6.61 -0.18
CA MET A 78 15.13 -5.16 -0.20
C MET A 78 15.62 -4.66 1.16
N ILE A 79 15.02 -5.13 2.27
CA ILE A 79 15.46 -4.77 3.62
C ILE A 79 16.88 -5.25 3.89
N GLU A 80 17.23 -6.47 3.50
CA GLU A 80 18.59 -6.99 3.72
C GLU A 80 19.64 -6.36 2.78
N THR A 81 19.24 -5.74 1.68
CA THR A 81 20.13 -4.94 0.81
C THR A 81 20.20 -3.47 1.22
N ALA A 82 19.50 -3.04 2.24
CA ALA A 82 19.65 -1.71 2.81
C ALA A 82 20.77 -1.68 3.86
N VAL A 83 21.55 -0.57 3.90
CA VAL A 83 22.63 -0.36 4.87
C VAL A 83 22.09 -0.37 6.29
N GLU A 84 22.77 -1.08 7.20
CA GLU A 84 22.41 -1.09 8.61
C GLU A 84 22.50 0.32 9.23
N ALA A 85 21.59 0.60 10.14
CA ALA A 85 21.51 1.83 10.96
C ALA A 85 21.24 3.14 10.18
N ARG A 86 21.08 3.11 8.85
CA ARG A 86 20.76 4.32 8.05
C ARG A 86 19.99 4.09 6.77
N GLY A 87 19.95 2.83 6.28
CA GLY A 87 19.32 2.49 5.01
C GLY A 87 17.81 2.63 5.07
N ARG A 88 17.20 3.06 3.97
CA ARG A 88 15.76 3.19 3.80
C ARG A 88 15.27 2.36 2.63
N VAL A 89 14.09 1.80 2.78
CA VAL A 89 13.43 0.99 1.74
C VAL A 89 12.06 1.57 1.45
N GLY A 90 11.77 1.87 0.20
CA GLY A 90 10.44 2.26 -0.28
C GLY A 90 9.92 1.22 -1.28
N VAL A 91 8.76 0.64 -1.04
CA VAL A 91 8.22 -0.41 -1.89
C VAL A 91 6.74 -0.21 -2.16
N ILE A 92 6.35 -0.34 -3.44
CA ILE A 92 4.94 -0.34 -3.85
C ILE A 92 4.42 -1.77 -3.79
N VAL A 93 3.31 -1.96 -3.10
CA VAL A 93 2.70 -3.27 -2.84
C VAL A 93 1.19 -3.25 -3.10
N PRO A 94 0.56 -4.38 -3.43
CA PRO A 94 -0.90 -4.49 -3.45
C PRO A 94 -1.43 -4.49 -2.01
N HIS A 95 -2.66 -3.98 -1.81
CA HIS A 95 -3.27 -3.88 -0.47
C HIS A 95 -3.29 -5.19 0.31
N GLY A 96 -3.37 -6.34 -0.37
CA GLY A 96 -3.33 -7.65 0.28
C GLY A 96 -2.11 -7.86 1.21
N VAL A 97 -0.96 -7.28 0.90
CA VAL A 97 0.25 -7.32 1.73
C VAL A 97 0.02 -6.73 3.11
N LEU A 98 -0.90 -5.78 3.24
CA LEU A 98 -1.17 -5.06 4.48
C LEU A 98 -1.90 -5.92 5.52
N PHE A 99 -2.69 -6.91 5.12
CA PHE A 99 -3.61 -7.59 6.05
C PHE A 99 -3.65 -9.13 5.96
N ARG A 100 -3.05 -9.75 4.93
CA ARG A 100 -3.07 -11.22 4.85
C ARG A 100 -2.43 -11.84 6.10
N SER A 101 -3.03 -12.91 6.59
CA SER A 101 -2.60 -13.64 7.79
C SER A 101 -1.55 -14.73 7.48
N GLY A 102 -1.29 -15.61 8.42
CA GLY A 102 -0.38 -16.75 8.25
C GLY A 102 1.09 -16.37 8.23
N ALA A 103 1.86 -16.84 7.25
CA ALA A 103 3.30 -16.57 7.16
C ALA A 103 3.59 -15.08 6.90
N GLU A 104 2.78 -14.42 6.05
CA GLU A 104 2.92 -12.98 5.79
C GLU A 104 2.62 -12.15 7.06
N GLY A 105 1.60 -12.54 7.84
CA GLY A 105 1.29 -11.90 9.13
C GLY A 105 2.47 -12.00 10.10
N ARG A 106 3.09 -13.17 10.24
CA ARG A 106 4.28 -13.35 11.11
C ARG A 106 5.46 -12.48 10.70
N ILE A 107 5.76 -12.40 9.40
CA ILE A 107 6.84 -11.55 8.90
C ILE A 107 6.53 -10.08 9.19
N ARG A 108 5.30 -9.65 8.98
CA ARG A 108 4.83 -8.29 9.26
C ARG A 108 4.95 -7.95 10.74
N THR A 109 4.55 -8.85 11.63
CA THR A 109 4.72 -8.70 13.08
C THR A 109 6.19 -8.47 13.44
N GLN A 110 7.10 -9.29 12.92
CA GLN A 110 8.53 -9.14 13.18
C GLN A 110 9.08 -7.80 12.67
N LEU A 111 8.63 -7.32 11.51
CA LEU A 111 9.04 -6.02 10.96
C LEU A 111 8.57 -4.84 11.84
N ILE A 112 7.40 -4.97 12.46
CA ILE A 112 6.87 -3.99 13.41
C ILE A 112 7.63 -4.04 14.74
N GLU A 113 7.86 -5.24 15.29
CA GLU A 113 8.61 -5.46 16.52
C GLU A 113 10.07 -5.01 16.39
N ASP A 114 10.70 -5.22 15.22
CA ASP A 114 12.02 -4.68 14.88
C ASP A 114 12.03 -3.14 14.70
N ASN A 115 10.85 -2.49 14.79
CA ASN A 115 10.67 -1.05 14.58
C ASN A 115 11.19 -0.56 13.21
N LEU A 116 11.05 -1.36 12.17
CA LEU A 116 11.53 -1.01 10.82
C LEU A 116 10.49 -0.25 10.01
N LEU A 117 9.19 -0.53 10.23
CA LEU A 117 8.13 0.11 9.45
C LEU A 117 7.95 1.57 9.89
N ASP A 118 8.08 2.50 8.94
CA ASP A 118 8.01 3.94 9.17
C ASP A 118 6.72 4.57 8.60
N LEU A 119 6.30 4.13 7.40
CA LEU A 119 5.14 4.69 6.71
C LEU A 119 4.31 3.58 6.03
N VAL A 120 2.99 3.75 6.08
CA VAL A 120 2.02 3.08 5.21
C VAL A 120 1.22 4.15 4.49
N LEU A 121 1.37 4.26 3.17
CA LEU A 121 0.70 5.26 2.33
C LEU A 121 -0.23 4.56 1.33
N GLY A 122 -1.53 4.85 1.41
CA GLY A 122 -2.50 4.44 0.42
C GLY A 122 -2.42 5.31 -0.84
N LEU A 123 -2.40 4.68 -2.00
CA LEU A 123 -2.37 5.35 -3.28
C LEU A 123 -3.71 5.22 -4.02
N PRO A 124 -4.04 6.17 -4.89
CA PRO A 124 -5.23 6.09 -5.73
C PRO A 124 -5.28 4.82 -6.59
N PRO A 125 -6.48 4.32 -6.90
CA PRO A 125 -6.65 3.24 -7.88
C PRO A 125 -6.22 3.73 -9.28
N SER A 126 -5.90 2.79 -10.16
CA SER A 126 -5.53 3.09 -11.55
C SER A 126 -4.38 4.10 -11.72
N LEU A 127 -3.49 4.21 -10.74
CA LEU A 127 -2.31 5.07 -10.80
C LEU A 127 -1.18 4.41 -11.60
N LEU A 128 -1.02 3.10 -11.46
CA LEU A 128 0.06 2.35 -12.07
C LEU A 128 -0.31 1.90 -13.50
N HIS A 129 0.73 1.79 -14.36
CA HIS A 129 0.58 1.21 -15.67
C HIS A 129 0.10 -0.21 -15.57
N HIS A 130 -0.64 -0.85 -16.22
CA HIS A 130 -0.97 -2.28 -16.26
C HIS A 130 -1.84 -2.84 -15.12
N THR A 131 -2.25 -2.03 -14.14
CA THR A 131 -3.15 -2.51 -13.08
C THR A 131 -4.09 -1.42 -12.58
N PRO A 132 -5.41 -1.68 -12.50
CA PRO A 132 -6.37 -0.78 -11.86
C PRO A 132 -6.40 -0.98 -10.34
N ILE A 133 -5.68 -1.99 -9.81
CA ILE A 133 -5.72 -2.37 -8.39
C ILE A 133 -5.16 -1.23 -7.53
N PRO A 134 -5.85 -0.83 -6.44
CA PRO A 134 -5.30 0.12 -5.49
C PRO A 134 -4.06 -0.48 -4.82
N THR A 135 -3.05 0.36 -4.65
CA THR A 135 -1.75 -0.01 -4.11
C THR A 135 -1.39 0.84 -2.90
N ALA A 136 -0.40 0.37 -2.16
CA ALA A 136 0.16 1.13 -1.05
C ALA A 136 1.69 1.22 -1.19
N VAL A 137 2.27 2.27 -0.60
CA VAL A 137 3.71 2.37 -0.39
C VAL A 137 4.02 2.01 1.06
N LEU A 138 4.94 1.08 1.26
CA LEU A 138 5.55 0.83 2.55
C LEU A 138 6.95 1.45 2.58
N VAL A 139 7.26 2.19 3.64
CA VAL A 139 8.61 2.68 3.89
C VAL A 139 9.16 2.03 5.14
N PHE A 140 10.35 1.45 5.02
CA PHE A 140 11.12 0.90 6.13
C PHE A 140 12.36 1.75 6.34
N ASP A 141 12.66 2.07 7.60
CA ASP A 141 13.81 2.89 7.98
C ASP A 141 14.67 2.15 9.01
N LYS A 142 15.87 1.75 8.61
CA LYS A 142 16.85 1.05 9.47
C LYS A 142 17.57 2.00 10.42
N SER A 143 17.40 3.31 10.32
CA SER A 143 17.93 4.26 11.29
C SER A 143 17.14 4.31 12.61
N ARG A 144 15.95 3.74 12.62
CA ARG A 144 15.10 3.70 13.82
C ARG A 144 15.69 2.76 14.87
N PRO A 145 15.62 3.11 16.16
CA PRO A 145 16.13 2.25 17.22
C PRO A 145 15.30 0.96 17.28
N ARG A 146 15.96 -0.20 17.34
CA ARG A 146 15.28 -1.52 17.40
C ARG A 146 14.40 -1.70 18.64
N ARG A 147 14.61 -0.88 19.68
CA ARG A 147 13.73 -0.82 20.86
C ARG A 147 13.22 0.61 20.96
N PRO A 148 11.94 0.85 20.64
CA PRO A 148 11.36 2.16 20.81
C PRO A 148 11.49 2.61 22.26
N GLN A 149 11.86 3.87 22.47
CA GLN A 149 11.81 4.44 23.82
C GLN A 149 10.35 4.62 24.21
N PRO A 150 9.93 4.19 25.41
CA PRO A 150 8.59 4.49 25.91
C PRO A 150 8.37 6.01 25.86
N CYS A 151 7.17 6.42 25.49
CA CYS A 151 6.78 7.83 25.56
C CYS A 151 6.90 8.27 27.05
N THR A 152 7.97 8.94 27.40
CA THR A 152 8.15 9.55 28.73
C THR A 152 7.67 10.99 28.63
N GLY A 153 6.50 11.28 29.20
CA GLY A 153 5.94 12.62 29.27
C GLY A 153 4.50 12.72 28.84
N ASP A 154 3.87 13.83 29.17
CA ASP A 154 2.46 14.18 28.91
C ASP A 154 2.10 14.38 27.41
N THR A 155 2.91 13.92 26.48
CA THR A 155 2.60 13.95 25.06
C THR A 155 1.87 12.65 24.67
N PRO A 156 0.55 12.69 24.48
CA PRO A 156 -0.26 11.50 24.16
C PRO A 156 -0.05 11.03 22.70
N HIS A 157 0.90 11.60 21.97
CA HIS A 157 1.06 11.31 20.56
C HIS A 157 2.27 10.41 20.28
N ALA A 158 2.05 9.29 19.60
CA ALA A 158 3.10 8.46 19.04
C ALA A 158 3.98 9.32 18.11
N THR A 159 5.30 9.17 18.24
CA THR A 159 6.28 9.83 17.39
C THR A 159 7.13 8.80 16.66
N ARG A 160 7.89 9.22 15.68
CA ARG A 160 8.87 8.36 15.01
C ARG A 160 9.87 7.75 16.03
N ALA A 161 10.31 8.51 17.01
CA ALA A 161 11.25 8.07 18.05
C ALA A 161 10.63 7.03 19.01
N SER A 162 9.33 7.13 19.29
CA SER A 162 8.59 6.19 20.15
C SER A 162 8.10 4.93 19.43
N GLY A 163 8.51 4.71 18.19
CA GLY A 163 8.10 3.54 17.41
C GLY A 163 6.73 3.67 16.73
N GLY A 164 6.18 4.87 16.65
CA GLY A 164 4.97 5.13 15.88
C GLY A 164 5.18 4.86 14.39
N VAL A 165 4.13 4.41 13.71
CA VAL A 165 4.06 4.24 12.26
C VAL A 165 3.10 5.28 11.70
N LEU A 166 3.53 6.03 10.71
CA LEU A 166 2.66 7.00 10.05
C LEU A 166 1.80 6.28 9.00
N PHE A 167 0.50 6.49 9.08
CA PHE A 167 -0.45 6.12 8.04
C PHE A 167 -0.87 7.38 7.30
N ILE A 168 -0.90 7.32 5.97
CA ILE A 168 -1.44 8.37 5.10
C ILE A 168 -2.43 7.72 4.13
N ASP A 169 -3.60 8.30 4.00
CA ASP A 169 -4.58 7.91 2.99
C ASP A 169 -4.65 8.97 1.90
N ALA A 170 -4.06 8.68 0.75
CA ALA A 170 -4.13 9.49 -0.44
C ALA A 170 -4.97 8.81 -1.54
N SER A 171 -5.81 7.85 -1.18
CA SER A 171 -6.60 7.07 -2.14
C SER A 171 -7.59 7.91 -2.94
N GLU A 172 -8.06 9.03 -2.39
CA GLU A 172 -8.97 9.97 -3.04
C GLU A 172 -8.27 11.23 -3.60
N ASP A 173 -6.97 11.40 -3.32
CA ASP A 173 -6.16 12.53 -3.77
C ASP A 173 -5.63 12.28 -5.18
N PHE A 174 -6.44 12.46 -6.23
CA PHE A 174 -5.98 12.30 -7.62
C PHE A 174 -6.81 13.11 -8.62
N GLU A 175 -6.23 13.35 -9.78
CA GLU A 175 -6.96 13.81 -10.96
C GLU A 175 -7.30 12.64 -11.87
N TYR A 176 -8.57 12.60 -12.30
CA TYR A 176 -9.00 11.61 -13.28
C TYR A 176 -8.28 11.81 -14.60
N GLY A 177 -7.65 10.77 -15.09
CA GLY A 177 -6.93 10.76 -16.36
C GLY A 177 -7.24 9.53 -17.20
N SER A 178 -7.09 9.66 -18.52
CA SER A 178 -7.16 8.53 -19.44
C SER A 178 -5.79 8.39 -20.10
N PRO A 179 -5.14 7.25 -20.02
CA PRO A 179 -5.61 5.92 -19.58
C PRO A 179 -5.48 5.65 -18.06
N ARG A 180 -5.03 6.58 -17.24
CA ARG A 180 -4.78 6.38 -15.81
C ARG A 180 -4.97 7.67 -15.01
N ASN A 181 -5.25 7.50 -13.70
CA ASN A 181 -5.27 8.59 -12.75
C ASN A 181 -3.85 9.16 -12.53
N GLN A 182 -3.76 10.40 -12.08
CA GLN A 182 -2.50 11.09 -11.85
C GLN A 182 -2.51 11.79 -10.49
N LEU A 183 -1.35 11.84 -9.87
CA LEU A 183 -1.10 12.70 -8.70
C LEU A 183 -0.52 14.02 -9.18
N THR A 184 -1.10 15.13 -8.75
CA THR A 184 -0.56 16.46 -9.03
C THR A 184 0.66 16.75 -8.15
N GLU A 185 1.45 17.73 -8.55
CA GLU A 185 2.59 18.22 -7.75
C GLU A 185 2.15 18.72 -6.36
N GLU A 186 0.95 19.29 -6.25
CA GLU A 186 0.40 19.75 -4.97
C GLU A 186 0.06 18.58 -4.05
N GLN A 187 -0.59 17.53 -4.57
CA GLN A 187 -0.92 16.31 -3.84
C GLN A 187 0.35 15.58 -3.40
N LEU A 188 1.34 15.45 -4.28
CA LEU A 188 2.66 14.91 -3.94
C LEU A 188 3.35 15.72 -2.84
N SER A 189 3.33 17.06 -2.96
CA SER A 189 3.91 17.96 -1.95
C SER A 189 3.20 17.84 -0.61
N ARG A 190 1.87 17.64 -0.60
CA ARG A 190 1.09 17.39 0.61
C ARG A 190 1.52 16.10 1.29
N ILE A 191 1.63 15.00 0.55
CA ILE A 191 2.09 13.70 1.06
C ILE A 191 3.49 13.83 1.66
N VAL A 192 4.44 14.40 0.92
CA VAL A 192 5.84 14.56 1.33
C VAL A 192 5.95 15.42 2.58
N ARG A 193 5.23 16.55 2.63
CA ARG A 193 5.22 17.44 3.80
C ARG A 193 4.65 16.75 5.02
N THR A 194 3.55 16.00 4.87
CA THR A 194 2.94 15.23 5.96
C THR A 194 3.90 14.16 6.49
N TYR A 195 4.61 13.48 5.60
CA TYR A 195 5.64 12.52 5.98
C TYR A 195 6.81 13.16 6.74
N HIS A 196 7.30 14.32 6.28
CA HIS A 196 8.39 15.03 6.96
C HIS A 196 7.98 15.53 8.35
N ASN A 197 6.79 16.11 8.47
CA ASN A 197 6.28 16.63 9.73
C ASN A 197 5.89 15.50 10.70
N TYR A 198 5.61 14.30 10.20
CA TYR A 198 5.22 13.11 10.97
C TYR A 198 4.10 13.40 11.97
N GLN A 199 3.02 14.01 11.49
CA GLN A 199 1.94 14.52 12.32
C GLN A 199 0.59 13.94 11.93
N HIS A 200 -0.35 13.97 12.87
CA HIS A 200 -1.76 13.71 12.60
C HIS A 200 -2.34 14.83 11.73
N VAL A 201 -3.10 14.44 10.70
CA VAL A 201 -3.91 15.32 9.85
C VAL A 201 -5.27 14.67 9.74
N ASP A 202 -6.31 15.38 10.13
CA ASP A 202 -7.68 14.85 10.12
C ASP A 202 -8.04 14.24 8.76
N ARG A 203 -8.63 13.04 8.79
CA ARG A 203 -9.05 12.24 7.63
C ARG A 203 -7.96 11.93 6.59
N PHE A 204 -6.72 12.31 6.82
CA PHE A 204 -5.64 12.14 5.86
C PHE A 204 -4.43 11.39 6.42
N ALA A 205 -4.03 11.68 7.65
CA ALA A 205 -2.85 11.04 8.23
C ALA A 205 -2.97 10.81 9.73
N ARG A 206 -2.49 9.65 10.19
CA ARG A 206 -2.45 9.30 11.61
C ARG A 206 -1.17 8.58 11.97
N VAL A 207 -0.57 8.96 13.10
CA VAL A 207 0.54 8.21 13.70
C VAL A 207 -0.05 7.16 14.65
N VAL A 208 0.24 5.90 14.38
CA VAL A 208 -0.28 4.73 15.12
C VAL A 208 0.85 4.12 15.94
N THR A 209 0.61 3.79 17.19
CA THR A 209 1.63 3.16 18.05
C THR A 209 1.86 1.70 17.65
N ALA A 210 3.08 1.19 17.91
CA ALA A 210 3.36 -0.24 17.72
C ALA A 210 2.42 -1.12 18.56
N GLN A 211 2.04 -0.68 19.77
CA GLN A 211 1.11 -1.41 20.62
C GLN A 211 -0.30 -1.50 20.01
N GLU A 212 -0.79 -0.42 19.40
CA GLU A 212 -2.08 -0.40 18.70
C GLU A 212 -2.04 -1.35 17.48
N LEU A 213 -0.93 -1.35 16.73
CA LEU A 213 -0.75 -2.29 15.62
C LEU A 213 -0.77 -3.74 16.09
N ILE A 214 -0.09 -4.06 17.18
CA ILE A 214 -0.06 -5.42 17.76
C ILE A 214 -1.46 -5.82 18.22
N ASN A 215 -2.20 -4.94 18.90
CA ASN A 215 -3.57 -5.19 19.35
C ASN A 215 -4.55 -5.42 18.18
N ASN A 216 -4.21 -4.94 16.99
CA ASN A 216 -4.94 -5.15 15.74
C ASN A 216 -4.33 -6.26 14.86
N ASP A 217 -3.66 -7.26 15.45
CA ASP A 217 -3.02 -8.39 14.75
C ASP A 217 -2.01 -7.95 13.69
N CYS A 218 -1.34 -6.85 13.91
CA CYS A 218 -0.42 -6.22 12.96
C CYS A 218 -1.07 -6.00 11.58
N ASN A 219 -2.36 -5.80 11.52
CA ASN A 219 -3.08 -5.47 10.30
C ASN A 219 -2.83 -4.01 9.94
N LEU A 220 -2.27 -3.76 8.74
CA LEU A 220 -1.91 -2.43 8.25
C LEU A 220 -2.96 -1.84 7.30
N SER A 221 -4.18 -2.37 7.27
CA SER A 221 -5.26 -1.80 6.45
C SER A 221 -5.53 -0.35 6.87
N ILE A 222 -5.37 0.57 5.93
CA ILE A 222 -5.40 2.02 6.20
C ILE A 222 -6.74 2.46 6.78
N ALA A 223 -7.84 1.94 6.24
CA ALA A 223 -9.20 2.22 6.71
C ALA A 223 -9.46 1.84 8.18
N ARG A 224 -8.58 1.06 8.83
CA ARG A 224 -8.67 0.80 10.27
C ARG A 224 -8.17 1.96 11.14
N TYR A 225 -7.34 2.82 10.58
CA TYR A 225 -6.63 3.87 11.32
C TYR A 225 -7.02 5.27 10.86
N ILE A 226 -7.48 5.40 9.63
CA ILE A 226 -7.93 6.66 9.04
C ILE A 226 -9.34 6.44 8.52
N ASP A 227 -10.29 7.21 9.05
CA ASP A 227 -11.65 7.29 8.53
C ASP A 227 -11.68 8.44 7.50
N ALA A 228 -11.42 8.09 6.25
CA ALA A 228 -11.42 9.05 5.15
C ALA A 228 -12.83 9.50 4.74
N HIS A 229 -13.84 8.68 5.06
CA HIS A 229 -15.21 9.00 4.71
C HIS A 229 -15.80 10.05 5.65
N GLU A 230 -16.51 11.02 5.10
CA GLU A 230 -17.44 11.81 5.91
C GLU A 230 -18.38 10.84 6.60
N HIS A 231 -18.52 10.97 7.93
CA HIS A 231 -19.71 10.43 8.58
C HIS A 231 -20.87 11.02 7.79
N GLN A 232 -21.43 10.24 6.86
CA GLN A 232 -22.74 10.57 6.34
C GLN A 232 -23.59 10.75 7.57
N SER A 233 -24.03 11.99 7.77
CA SER A 233 -24.98 12.37 8.81
C SER A 233 -26.00 11.26 8.89
N ASP A 234 -26.28 10.76 10.10
CA ASP A 234 -27.21 9.66 10.38
C ASP A 234 -28.32 9.65 9.33
N VAL A 235 -28.16 8.79 8.34
CA VAL A 235 -29.19 8.62 7.32
C VAL A 235 -30.31 7.90 8.04
N ASP A 236 -31.37 8.63 8.36
CA ASP A 236 -32.55 8.05 8.97
C ASP A 236 -33.06 6.90 8.06
N PRO A 237 -33.00 5.64 8.53
CA PRO A 237 -33.41 4.51 7.72
C PRO A 237 -34.82 4.66 7.16
N ALA A 238 -35.73 5.32 7.91
CA ALA A 238 -37.09 5.56 7.50
C ALA A 238 -37.21 6.59 6.36
N THR A 239 -36.24 7.49 6.23
CA THR A 239 -36.16 8.43 5.10
C THR A 239 -35.63 7.71 3.87
N LEU A 240 -34.60 6.87 4.02
CA LEU A 240 -34.04 6.07 2.94
C LEU A 240 -35.06 5.07 2.37
N GLU A 241 -35.84 4.40 3.22
CA GLU A 241 -36.92 3.50 2.79
C GLU A 241 -37.99 4.24 1.96
N ARG A 242 -38.35 5.45 2.35
CA ARG A 242 -39.32 6.30 1.59
C ARG A 242 -38.77 6.70 0.23
N ASP A 243 -37.50 7.06 0.17
CA ASP A 243 -36.83 7.44 -1.09
C ASP A 243 -36.74 6.25 -2.03
N ILE A 244 -36.37 5.07 -1.52
CA ILE A 244 -36.35 3.81 -2.31
C ILE A 244 -37.73 3.52 -2.87
N ALA A 245 -38.78 3.54 -2.07
CA ALA A 245 -40.15 3.28 -2.53
C ALA A 245 -40.63 4.31 -3.60
N THR A 246 -40.20 5.55 -3.46
CA THR A 246 -40.51 6.61 -4.44
C THR A 246 -39.81 6.33 -5.77
N LEU A 247 -38.50 6.02 -5.73
CA LEU A 247 -37.71 5.69 -6.93
C LEU A 247 -38.18 4.42 -7.62
N GLU A 248 -38.58 3.40 -6.87
CA GLU A 248 -39.17 2.18 -7.44
C GLU A 248 -40.49 2.45 -8.17
N THR A 249 -41.32 3.34 -7.61
CA THR A 249 -42.60 3.77 -8.23
C THR A 249 -42.33 4.51 -9.55
N GLU A 250 -41.37 5.43 -9.54
CA GLU A 250 -41.00 6.19 -10.76
C GLU A 250 -40.39 5.23 -11.82
N LEU A 251 -39.54 4.31 -11.43
CA LEU A 251 -38.96 3.32 -12.33
C LEU A 251 -40.04 2.46 -12.98
N ALA A 252 -41.03 2.03 -12.20
CA ALA A 252 -42.16 1.27 -12.72
C ALA A 252 -43.02 2.07 -13.70
N ARG A 253 -43.16 3.39 -13.49
CA ARG A 253 -43.84 4.29 -14.42
C ARG A 253 -43.09 4.43 -15.72
N VAL A 254 -41.80 4.75 -15.66
CA VAL A 254 -40.96 4.92 -16.86
C VAL A 254 -40.88 3.63 -17.68
N ARG A 255 -40.77 2.46 -17.04
CA ARG A 255 -40.79 1.18 -17.72
C ARG A 255 -42.10 0.93 -18.47
N ARG A 256 -43.27 1.30 -17.92
CA ARG A 256 -44.54 1.19 -18.58
C ARG A 256 -44.67 2.13 -19.79
N GLU A 257 -44.24 3.38 -19.64
CA GLU A 257 -44.23 4.36 -20.74
C GLU A 257 -43.32 3.89 -21.89
N MET A 258 -42.12 3.38 -21.56
CA MET A 258 -41.21 2.81 -22.56
C MET A 258 -41.81 1.60 -23.29
N ALA A 259 -42.46 0.71 -22.55
CA ALA A 259 -43.13 -0.45 -23.17
C ALA A 259 -44.26 0.00 -24.11
N GLN A 260 -45.06 1.01 -23.75
CA GLN A 260 -46.11 1.59 -24.60
C GLN A 260 -45.53 2.21 -25.88
N CYS A 261 -44.40 2.97 -25.75
CA CYS A 261 -43.74 3.55 -26.92
C CYS A 261 -43.17 2.47 -27.85
N LEU A 262 -42.58 1.40 -27.32
CA LEU A 262 -42.06 0.29 -28.11
C LEU A 262 -43.19 -0.47 -28.86
N THR A 263 -44.33 -0.68 -28.23
CA THR A 263 -45.50 -1.29 -28.86
C THR A 263 -46.03 -0.39 -29.99
N ALA A 264 -46.15 0.92 -29.75
CA ALA A 264 -46.61 1.86 -30.79
C ALA A 264 -45.63 1.93 -31.98
N LEU A 265 -44.33 1.82 -31.77
CA LEU A 265 -43.32 1.76 -32.84
C LEU A 265 -43.42 0.45 -33.66
N SER A 266 -43.63 -0.68 -32.98
CA SER A 266 -43.79 -1.95 -33.66
C SER A 266 -45.05 -2.01 -34.54
N ASP A 267 -46.17 -1.39 -34.13
CA ASP A 267 -47.39 -1.30 -34.90
C ASP A 267 -47.26 -0.38 -36.13
N HIS A 268 -46.39 0.64 -36.04
CA HIS A 268 -46.07 1.51 -37.18
C HIS A 268 -45.13 0.85 -38.22
N THR A 269 -44.34 -0.15 -37.83
CA THR A 269 -43.40 -0.84 -38.74
C THR A 269 -44.05 -1.98 -39.51
N GLN A 270 -45.30 -2.38 -39.15
CA GLN A 270 -46.06 -3.43 -39.84
C GLN A 270 -47.12 -2.88 -40.81
N ARG A 271 -47.18 -1.60 -41.05
CA ARG A 271 -47.96 -0.94 -42.10
C ARG A 271 -47.03 -0.39 -43.18
#